data_f3b7c0cf008f3795e545e938cdaaa19e
#
_entry.id   f3b7c0cf008f3795e545e938cdaaa19e
#
_cell.length_a   1.000
_cell.length_b   1.000
_cell.length_c   1.000
_cell.angle_alpha   90.00
_cell.angle_beta   90.00
_cell.angle_gamma   90.00
#
_symmetry.space_group_name_H-M   'P 1'
#
loop_
_entity.id
_entity.type
_entity.pdbx_description
1 polymer ?
#
loop_
_entity_poly.entity_id
_entity_poly.type
_entity_poly.pdbx_seq_one_letter_code
_entity_poly.pdbx_strand_id
1 'polypeptide(L)'
;MPLRYKTNPRDPWPKLLMFGVMKPAYLRDHAKEWASYGFRGVLFHIGDWSQDVWAVDGDPSTVGRQDAFFKEVESCNKVGAPLGIDSNFVTFAYYRLLPDWFDDAAWRAKAAKYEQTALFARTSGCRGVAVDMEYVAEQYELEWEGNRGHSEASLRAKARERGFQMAQALLRGFPGLVLLVLPDGPIYYGPLHGELLGGMMEGMAAANAPGGLHLLAEQTYTMTDVRLILTHPLKVECALWPLLSARARRYWRDKCSIALGQWPLSADTEKRDQQDNRIRWPNDKKPNMSVEEFRQQTAACRMVSKRYHWIYMHGAAWWNLSPEEAARYPGSGDSVPPVENISDYRRVSGKGLVFDDHELETIAAMALKGEAARLNRLFGAVPEWWVIGPFDNADGKGFRAVYPPERRIDLNAAHRGKFGPVRWRLEKSGPPVGEVNLRSALSRQPWVAAYAACWVTSDRPQNLQIRLGSDDDVVVWVGSREVWRKEVLRGLLPDQDIVPVSLPAGATPILVKVCQRLGAWGFTMRLTDEAGQPARNVAFTTKPPS
;
A
#
# COMPACT_ATOMS: atom_id res chain seq x y z
N MET A 1 -5.41 3.19 23.47
CA MET A 1 -5.76 1.76 23.69
C MET A 1 -4.69 1.12 24.57
N PRO A 2 -5.04 0.20 25.49
CA PRO A 2 -4.04 -0.43 26.35
C PRO A 2 -3.04 -1.24 25.53
N LEU A 3 -1.77 -1.18 25.93
CA LEU A 3 -0.68 -1.87 25.30
C LEU A 3 0.03 -2.77 26.33
N ARG A 4 0.42 -3.95 25.91
CA ARG A 4 1.25 -4.86 26.69
C ARG A 4 2.52 -5.25 25.95
N TYR A 5 3.52 -5.73 26.68
CA TYR A 5 4.70 -6.32 26.08
C TYR A 5 4.45 -7.80 25.80
N LYS A 6 4.77 -8.25 24.59
CA LYS A 6 4.77 -9.67 24.28
C LYS A 6 5.98 -10.32 24.94
N THR A 7 5.73 -11.30 25.77
CA THR A 7 6.76 -11.94 26.62
C THR A 7 7.23 -13.29 26.09
N ASN A 8 6.63 -13.80 24.99
CA ASN A 8 7.02 -15.12 24.46
C ASN A 8 8.27 -15.02 23.58
N PRO A 9 9.46 -15.47 24.06
CA PRO A 9 10.71 -15.39 23.30
C PRO A 9 10.76 -16.33 22.08
N ARG A 10 9.82 -17.29 21.98
CA ARG A 10 9.77 -18.26 20.86
C ARG A 10 9.01 -17.75 19.64
N ASP A 11 8.38 -16.61 19.75
CA ASP A 11 7.59 -16.01 18.66
C ASP A 11 8.45 -14.89 18.05
N PRO A 12 9.05 -15.11 16.88
CA PRO A 12 9.96 -14.14 16.31
C PRO A 12 9.21 -12.85 15.97
N TRP A 13 9.72 -11.72 16.45
CA TRP A 13 9.24 -10.41 16.07
C TRP A 13 9.57 -10.11 14.61
N PRO A 14 8.70 -9.43 13.88
CA PRO A 14 9.10 -8.87 12.60
C PRO A 14 10.29 -7.92 12.80
N LYS A 15 11.27 -8.03 11.93
CA LYS A 15 12.47 -7.20 11.97
C LYS A 15 12.12 -5.78 11.53
N LEU A 16 12.55 -4.81 12.32
CA LEU A 16 12.40 -3.41 11.97
C LEU A 16 13.51 -2.97 11.02
N LEU A 17 13.11 -2.48 9.86
CA LEU A 17 14.01 -1.92 8.85
C LEU A 17 13.88 -0.40 8.83
N MET A 18 14.90 0.28 8.32
CA MET A 18 14.85 1.71 8.02
C MET A 18 15.18 1.95 6.55
N PHE A 19 14.37 2.78 5.91
CA PHE A 19 14.62 3.27 4.56
C PHE A 19 14.71 4.80 4.55
N GLY A 20 15.71 5.31 3.86
CA GLY A 20 15.98 6.73 3.72
C GLY A 20 17.46 6.98 3.49
N VAL A 21 17.87 8.23 3.60
CA VAL A 21 19.28 8.60 3.36
C VAL A 21 20.12 8.27 4.59
N MET A 22 20.62 7.04 4.66
CA MET A 22 21.56 6.64 5.71
C MET A 22 22.88 6.18 5.10
N LYS A 23 23.95 6.79 5.53
CA LYS A 23 25.29 6.40 5.10
C LYS A 23 25.72 5.12 5.82
N PRO A 24 26.31 4.14 5.12
CA PRO A 24 26.80 2.93 5.76
C PRO A 24 27.85 3.22 6.85
N ALA A 25 28.71 4.21 6.65
CA ALA A 25 29.69 4.65 7.65
C ALA A 25 29.03 5.13 8.95
N TYR A 26 27.95 5.92 8.87
CA TYR A 26 27.21 6.37 10.04
C TYR A 26 26.63 5.17 10.82
N LEU A 27 25.95 4.25 10.12
CA LEU A 27 25.39 3.08 10.78
C LEU A 27 26.46 2.20 11.40
N ARG A 28 27.63 2.02 10.74
CA ARG A 28 28.77 1.30 11.29
C ARG A 28 29.23 1.89 12.62
N ASP A 29 29.41 3.21 12.65
CA ASP A 29 29.97 3.89 13.81
C ASP A 29 29.00 3.96 15.00
N HIS A 30 27.68 3.93 14.71
CA HIS A 30 26.60 3.97 15.69
C HIS A 30 25.84 2.63 15.83
N ALA A 31 26.39 1.51 15.35
CA ALA A 31 25.67 0.24 15.26
C ALA A 31 25.11 -0.27 16.61
N LYS A 32 25.85 -0.10 17.72
CA LYS A 32 25.37 -0.48 19.06
C LYS A 32 24.12 0.31 19.47
N GLU A 33 24.12 1.60 19.19
CA GLU A 33 23.00 2.50 19.49
C GLU A 33 21.75 2.09 18.69
N TRP A 34 21.89 1.92 17.38
CA TRP A 34 20.79 1.52 16.51
C TRP A 34 20.25 0.12 16.83
N ALA A 35 21.13 -0.82 17.17
CA ALA A 35 20.70 -2.14 17.64
C ALA A 35 19.87 -2.04 18.94
N SER A 36 20.24 -1.14 19.86
CA SER A 36 19.52 -0.91 21.12
C SER A 36 18.11 -0.35 20.91
N TYR A 37 17.89 0.40 19.83
CA TYR A 37 16.57 0.88 19.40
C TYR A 37 15.73 -0.18 18.66
N GLY A 38 16.26 -1.39 18.48
CA GLY A 38 15.54 -2.49 17.86
C GLY A 38 15.63 -2.55 16.34
N PHE A 39 16.42 -1.69 15.70
CA PHE A 39 16.67 -1.78 14.27
C PHE A 39 17.47 -3.03 13.93
N ARG A 40 17.07 -3.69 12.84
CA ARG A 40 17.68 -4.94 12.37
C ARG A 40 18.24 -4.85 10.96
N GLY A 41 18.00 -3.75 10.28
CA GLY A 41 18.55 -3.50 8.96
C GLY A 41 18.17 -2.15 8.39
N VAL A 42 18.87 -1.79 7.34
CA VAL A 42 18.71 -0.55 6.57
C VAL A 42 18.66 -0.89 5.10
N LEU A 43 17.87 -0.15 4.36
CA LEU A 43 17.84 -0.16 2.91
C LEU A 43 18.84 0.92 2.43
N PHE A 44 20.04 0.50 2.01
CA PHE A 44 21.06 1.41 1.48
C PHE A 44 20.76 1.75 0.03
N HIS A 45 20.51 3.01 -0.24
CA HIS A 45 20.30 3.48 -1.61
C HIS A 45 21.64 3.52 -2.37
N ILE A 46 21.70 2.88 -3.54
CA ILE A 46 22.86 2.92 -4.41
C ILE A 46 22.74 4.18 -5.28
N GLY A 47 23.55 5.19 -4.99
CA GLY A 47 23.59 6.44 -5.71
C GLY A 47 22.85 7.59 -5.03
N ASP A 48 22.75 8.71 -5.70
CA ASP A 48 21.89 9.79 -5.28
C ASP A 48 20.47 9.62 -5.83
N TRP A 49 19.52 10.34 -5.26
CA TRP A 49 18.11 10.28 -5.65
C TRP A 49 17.84 10.73 -7.09
N SER A 50 18.84 11.34 -7.76
CA SER A 50 18.72 11.83 -9.13
C SER A 50 19.09 10.79 -10.18
N GLN A 51 19.66 9.64 -9.77
CA GLN A 51 20.22 8.67 -10.69
C GLN A 51 19.86 7.25 -10.24
N ASP A 52 19.20 6.49 -11.13
CA ASP A 52 19.29 5.05 -11.13
C ASP A 52 20.74 4.71 -11.47
N VAL A 53 21.60 4.56 -10.47
CA VAL A 53 23.06 4.36 -10.60
C VAL A 53 23.40 3.19 -11.50
N TRP A 54 22.48 2.24 -11.59
CA TRP A 54 22.60 1.08 -12.46
C TRP A 54 21.92 1.26 -13.81
N ALA A 55 21.15 2.34 -14.02
CA ALA A 55 20.57 2.69 -15.31
C ALA A 55 21.48 3.59 -16.14
N VAL A 56 22.41 4.29 -15.50
CA VAL A 56 23.41 5.08 -16.23
C VAL A 56 24.46 4.13 -16.82
N ASP A 57 25.01 4.50 -17.96
CA ASP A 57 25.98 3.82 -18.82
C ASP A 57 27.28 3.29 -18.14
N GLY A 58 27.28 3.16 -16.82
CA GLY A 58 28.36 2.56 -16.05
C GLY A 58 28.44 1.07 -16.30
N ASP A 59 29.64 0.61 -16.63
CA ASP A 59 29.95 -0.80 -16.69
C ASP A 59 29.68 -1.45 -15.32
N PRO A 60 28.73 -2.39 -15.19
CA PRO A 60 28.47 -3.09 -13.92
C PRO A 60 29.71 -3.80 -13.35
N SER A 61 30.72 -4.10 -14.19
CA SER A 61 31.99 -4.64 -13.76
C SER A 61 32.84 -3.68 -12.92
N THR A 62 32.56 -2.36 -13.02
CA THR A 62 33.30 -1.32 -12.27
C THR A 62 32.83 -1.18 -10.81
N VAL A 63 31.67 -1.71 -10.44
CA VAL A 63 31.20 -1.78 -9.05
C VAL A 63 31.75 -3.05 -8.41
N GLY A 64 33.03 -3.11 -8.36
CA GLY A 64 33.76 -4.22 -7.74
C GLY A 64 34.06 -3.95 -6.26
N ARG A 65 34.68 -4.95 -5.61
CA ARG A 65 35.20 -4.88 -4.22
C ARG A 65 36.15 -3.70 -3.95
N GLN A 66 36.51 -2.93 -4.96
CA GLN A 66 37.34 -1.73 -4.88
C GLN A 66 36.55 -0.44 -4.69
N ASP A 67 35.23 -0.46 -4.96
CA ASP A 67 34.37 0.68 -4.79
C ASP A 67 34.29 1.12 -3.32
N ALA A 68 34.37 2.41 -3.05
CA ALA A 68 34.30 2.95 -1.69
C ALA A 68 32.98 2.59 -1.00
N PHE A 69 31.87 2.71 -1.72
CA PHE A 69 30.54 2.35 -1.21
C PHE A 69 30.42 0.86 -0.87
N PHE A 70 30.95 -0.02 -1.72
CA PHE A 70 31.01 -1.45 -1.42
C PHE A 70 31.73 -1.72 -0.10
N LYS A 71 32.90 -1.12 0.09
CA LYS A 71 33.72 -1.29 1.30
C LYS A 71 33.00 -0.77 2.55
N GLU A 72 32.32 0.33 2.43
CA GLU A 72 31.51 0.90 3.52
C GLU A 72 30.35 -0.04 3.90
N VAL A 73 29.59 -0.56 2.93
CA VAL A 73 28.49 -1.50 3.15
C VAL A 73 29.03 -2.81 3.76
N GLU A 74 30.12 -3.36 3.23
CA GLU A 74 30.75 -4.57 3.77
C GLU A 74 31.20 -4.37 5.22
N SER A 75 31.87 -3.26 5.51
CA SER A 75 32.31 -2.90 6.86
C SER A 75 31.12 -2.73 7.82
N CYS A 76 30.06 -2.05 7.37
CA CYS A 76 28.83 -1.88 8.14
C CYS A 76 28.21 -3.24 8.49
N ASN A 77 28.10 -4.15 7.51
CA ASN A 77 27.55 -5.48 7.72
C ASN A 77 28.39 -6.30 8.71
N LYS A 78 29.73 -6.25 8.62
CA LYS A 78 30.64 -6.93 9.55
C LYS A 78 30.47 -6.47 11.00
N VAL A 79 30.29 -5.16 11.21
CA VAL A 79 30.10 -4.57 12.54
C VAL A 79 28.68 -4.81 13.06
N GLY A 80 27.68 -4.71 12.19
CA GLY A 80 26.26 -4.79 12.58
C GLY A 80 25.78 -6.20 12.88
N ALA A 81 26.23 -7.21 12.13
CA ALA A 81 25.74 -8.58 12.25
C ALA A 81 25.86 -9.18 13.67
N PRO A 82 26.98 -9.05 14.40
CA PRO A 82 27.08 -9.52 15.79
C PRO A 82 26.13 -8.80 16.75
N LEU A 83 25.64 -7.61 16.39
CA LEU A 83 24.71 -6.80 17.17
C LEU A 83 23.24 -7.07 16.78
N GLY A 84 22.99 -7.98 15.83
CA GLY A 84 21.68 -8.32 15.33
C GLY A 84 21.16 -7.40 14.21
N ILE A 85 22.00 -6.51 13.66
CA ILE A 85 21.73 -5.76 12.43
C ILE A 85 22.19 -6.64 11.25
N ASP A 86 21.35 -7.63 10.90
CA ASP A 86 21.66 -8.71 9.96
C ASP A 86 20.77 -8.70 8.69
N SER A 87 20.00 -7.64 8.52
CA SER A 87 18.98 -7.51 7.46
C SER A 87 19.14 -6.20 6.70
N ASN A 88 20.38 -5.87 6.33
CA ASN A 88 20.66 -4.77 5.42
C ASN A 88 20.40 -5.17 3.97
N PHE A 89 19.91 -4.23 3.17
CA PHE A 89 19.56 -4.39 1.76
C PHE A 89 20.23 -3.32 0.92
N VAL A 90 20.53 -3.66 -0.32
CA VAL A 90 20.87 -2.69 -1.34
C VAL A 90 19.60 -2.28 -2.05
N THR A 91 19.36 -0.98 -2.21
CA THR A 91 18.14 -0.45 -2.80
C THR A 91 18.45 0.32 -4.06
N PHE A 92 17.64 0.12 -5.09
CA PHE A 92 17.60 0.96 -6.29
C PHE A 92 16.16 1.33 -6.64
N ALA A 93 16.00 2.45 -7.32
CA ALA A 93 14.71 2.96 -7.76
C ALA A 93 14.69 3.19 -9.27
N TYR A 94 13.51 3.18 -9.86
CA TYR A 94 13.30 3.47 -11.29
C TYR A 94 13.02 4.96 -11.47
N TYR A 95 14.04 5.79 -11.46
CA TYR A 95 13.89 7.25 -11.69
C TYR A 95 13.70 7.63 -13.15
N ARG A 96 13.88 6.69 -14.08
CA ARG A 96 13.66 6.85 -15.50
C ARG A 96 12.72 5.77 -15.99
N LEU A 97 12.06 6.02 -17.10
CA LEU A 97 11.22 5.02 -17.75
C LEU A 97 11.97 3.70 -17.92
N LEU A 98 11.27 2.62 -17.69
CA LEU A 98 11.74 1.30 -18.06
C LEU A 98 11.93 1.22 -19.59
N PRO A 99 12.73 0.30 -20.11
CA PRO A 99 12.75 0.03 -21.54
C PRO A 99 11.35 -0.25 -22.09
N ASP A 100 11.13 0.01 -23.37
CA ASP A 100 9.92 -0.45 -24.05
C ASP A 100 9.70 -1.94 -23.75
N TRP A 101 8.44 -2.31 -23.43
CA TRP A 101 8.11 -3.67 -23.02
C TRP A 101 8.55 -4.73 -24.04
N PHE A 102 8.63 -4.38 -25.33
CA PHE A 102 8.98 -5.26 -26.44
C PHE A 102 10.45 -5.16 -26.88
N ASP A 103 11.25 -4.25 -26.29
CA ASP A 103 12.70 -4.17 -26.56
C ASP A 103 13.47 -5.24 -25.77
N ASP A 104 13.55 -6.44 -26.35
CA ASP A 104 14.26 -7.57 -25.73
C ASP A 104 15.75 -7.30 -25.50
N ALA A 105 16.40 -6.43 -26.31
CA ALA A 105 17.82 -6.12 -26.14
C ALA A 105 18.05 -5.24 -24.92
N ALA A 106 17.27 -4.17 -24.78
CA ALA A 106 17.34 -3.29 -23.62
C ALA A 106 16.99 -4.03 -22.31
N TRP A 107 15.99 -4.93 -22.33
CA TRP A 107 15.66 -5.75 -21.17
C TRP A 107 16.76 -6.76 -20.80
N ARG A 108 17.46 -7.35 -21.78
CA ARG A 108 18.64 -8.19 -21.48
C ARG A 108 19.75 -7.38 -20.82
N ALA A 109 20.03 -6.17 -21.31
CA ALA A 109 21.02 -5.28 -20.70
C ALA A 109 20.61 -4.91 -19.26
N LYS A 110 19.32 -4.59 -19.03
CA LYS A 110 18.80 -4.30 -17.69
C LYS A 110 18.87 -5.52 -16.78
N ALA A 111 18.57 -6.72 -17.27
CA ALA A 111 18.69 -7.96 -16.49
C ALA A 111 20.13 -8.22 -16.04
N ALA A 112 21.14 -7.92 -16.85
CA ALA A 112 22.52 -8.02 -16.44
C ALA A 112 22.85 -7.08 -15.25
N LYS A 113 22.30 -5.86 -15.25
CA LYS A 113 22.45 -4.93 -14.12
C LYS A 113 21.79 -5.47 -12.83
N TYR A 114 20.61 -6.08 -12.92
CA TYR A 114 19.96 -6.72 -11.76
C TYR A 114 20.81 -7.86 -11.19
N GLU A 115 21.41 -8.67 -12.04
CA GLU A 115 22.32 -9.74 -11.63
C GLU A 115 23.54 -9.20 -10.88
N GLN A 116 24.16 -8.12 -11.38
CA GLN A 116 25.29 -7.47 -10.73
C GLN A 116 24.89 -6.82 -9.39
N THR A 117 23.72 -6.19 -9.31
CA THR A 117 23.20 -5.64 -8.05
C THR A 117 23.01 -6.72 -6.99
N ALA A 118 22.47 -7.86 -7.38
CA ALA A 118 22.31 -9.00 -6.47
C ALA A 118 23.66 -9.60 -6.07
N LEU A 119 24.62 -9.67 -6.98
CA LEU A 119 25.99 -10.09 -6.69
C LEU A 119 26.67 -9.13 -5.69
N PHE A 120 26.51 -7.82 -5.88
CA PHE A 120 26.97 -6.81 -4.92
C PHE A 120 26.37 -7.06 -3.53
N ALA A 121 25.04 -7.21 -3.44
CA ALA A 121 24.36 -7.45 -2.17
C ALA A 121 24.90 -8.70 -1.47
N ARG A 122 25.09 -9.81 -2.20
CA ARG A 122 25.65 -11.05 -1.68
C ARG A 122 27.08 -10.89 -1.16
N THR A 123 27.92 -10.27 -1.96
CA THR A 123 29.37 -10.20 -1.65
C THR A 123 29.70 -9.16 -0.60
N SER A 124 28.89 -8.10 -0.47
CA SER A 124 29.00 -7.11 0.63
C SER A 124 28.37 -7.57 1.94
N GLY A 125 27.70 -8.75 1.96
CA GLY A 125 27.09 -9.31 3.16
C GLY A 125 25.67 -8.79 3.44
N CYS A 126 25.02 -8.14 2.48
CA CYS A 126 23.61 -7.77 2.60
C CYS A 126 22.68 -8.99 2.55
N ARG A 127 21.48 -8.84 3.09
CA ARG A 127 20.45 -9.90 3.10
C ARG A 127 19.77 -10.07 1.75
N GLY A 128 19.75 -9.05 0.93
CA GLY A 128 19.10 -9.06 -0.36
C GLY A 128 19.06 -7.70 -1.02
N VAL A 129 18.07 -7.52 -1.88
CA VAL A 129 17.87 -6.33 -2.70
C VAL A 129 16.47 -5.78 -2.45
N ALA A 130 16.34 -4.47 -2.41
CA ALA A 130 15.07 -3.75 -2.43
C ALA A 130 14.91 -3.01 -3.77
N VAL A 131 13.74 -3.09 -4.36
CA VAL A 131 13.39 -2.45 -5.62
C VAL A 131 12.27 -1.47 -5.38
N ASP A 132 12.55 -0.20 -5.62
CA ASP A 132 11.56 0.86 -5.60
C ASP A 132 11.04 1.09 -7.03
N MET A 133 9.75 0.85 -7.24
CA MET A 133 9.11 0.89 -8.55
C MET A 133 8.22 2.14 -8.74
N GLU A 134 8.33 3.13 -7.84
CA GLU A 134 7.40 4.24 -7.73
C GLU A 134 7.42 5.19 -8.93
N TYR A 135 8.61 5.58 -9.39
CA TYR A 135 8.79 6.79 -10.22
C TYR A 135 8.45 6.64 -11.71
N VAL A 136 8.07 5.46 -12.15
CA VAL A 136 7.66 5.18 -13.54
C VAL A 136 6.15 4.91 -13.68
N ALA A 137 5.37 5.48 -12.80
CA ALA A 137 3.93 5.21 -12.65
C ALA A 137 3.14 5.32 -13.96
N GLU A 138 3.45 6.29 -14.83
CA GLU A 138 2.76 6.50 -16.10
C GLU A 138 2.91 5.30 -17.04
N GLN A 139 4.09 4.69 -17.09
CA GLN A 139 4.38 3.54 -17.96
C GLN A 139 3.59 2.28 -17.57
N TYR A 140 3.10 2.23 -16.35
CA TYR A 140 2.27 1.13 -15.87
C TYR A 140 0.81 1.20 -16.33
N GLU A 141 0.37 2.34 -16.86
CA GLU A 141 -0.99 2.50 -17.40
C GLU A 141 -1.06 2.00 -18.85
N LEU A 142 -2.17 1.33 -19.18
CA LEU A 142 -2.40 0.81 -20.54
C LEU A 142 -2.51 1.92 -21.57
N GLU A 143 -3.05 3.05 -21.16
CA GLU A 143 -3.31 4.23 -21.98
C GLU A 143 -2.07 5.11 -22.19
N TRP A 144 -0.94 4.78 -21.56
CA TRP A 144 0.28 5.54 -21.74
C TRP A 144 0.72 5.56 -23.21
N GLU A 145 1.20 6.73 -23.68
CA GLU A 145 1.49 6.94 -25.10
C GLU A 145 2.47 5.91 -25.68
N GLY A 146 3.50 5.54 -24.93
CA GLY A 146 4.48 4.52 -25.33
C GLY A 146 3.90 3.11 -25.49
N ASN A 147 2.70 2.85 -24.99
CA ASN A 147 2.00 1.58 -25.11
C ASN A 147 1.08 1.51 -26.35
N ARG A 148 0.97 2.60 -27.12
CA ARG A 148 0.11 2.66 -28.31
C ARG A 148 0.53 1.64 -29.36
N GLY A 149 -0.44 1.04 -30.03
CA GLY A 149 -0.22 0.04 -31.06
C GLY A 149 -0.15 -1.39 -30.55
N HIS A 150 -0.12 -1.60 -29.24
CA HIS A 150 -0.14 -2.91 -28.61
C HIS A 150 -1.48 -3.21 -27.96
N SER A 151 -1.93 -4.47 -28.03
CA SER A 151 -3.13 -4.89 -27.33
C SER A 151 -2.88 -5.00 -25.82
N GLU A 152 -3.93 -4.78 -25.00
CA GLU A 152 -3.86 -4.96 -23.55
C GLU A 152 -3.29 -6.35 -23.19
N ALA A 153 -3.75 -7.40 -23.86
CA ALA A 153 -3.27 -8.77 -23.60
C ALA A 153 -1.77 -8.92 -23.84
N SER A 154 -1.23 -8.31 -24.92
CA SER A 154 0.20 -8.37 -25.23
C SER A 154 1.04 -7.55 -24.23
N LEU A 155 0.57 -6.36 -23.85
CA LEU A 155 1.23 -5.53 -22.85
C LEU A 155 1.31 -6.24 -21.49
N ARG A 156 0.20 -6.81 -21.02
CA ARG A 156 0.17 -7.58 -19.77
C ARG A 156 1.12 -8.78 -19.80
N ALA A 157 1.11 -9.53 -20.91
CA ALA A 157 2.00 -10.69 -21.08
C ALA A 157 3.47 -10.27 -21.04
N LYS A 158 3.83 -9.18 -21.74
CA LYS A 158 5.21 -8.67 -21.75
C LYS A 158 5.63 -8.12 -20.39
N ALA A 159 4.83 -7.32 -19.72
CA ALA A 159 5.14 -6.83 -18.39
C ALA A 159 5.39 -7.99 -17.40
N ARG A 160 4.58 -9.04 -17.46
CA ARG A 160 4.76 -10.27 -16.66
C ARG A 160 6.06 -11.00 -17.00
N GLU A 161 6.37 -11.14 -18.29
CA GLU A 161 7.63 -11.72 -18.77
C GLU A 161 8.85 -10.95 -18.22
N ARG A 162 8.80 -9.62 -18.25
CA ARG A 162 9.89 -8.76 -17.73
C ARG A 162 10.09 -8.93 -16.23
N GLY A 163 9.01 -8.98 -15.48
CA GLY A 163 9.07 -9.26 -14.04
C GLY A 163 9.72 -10.63 -13.76
N PHE A 164 9.35 -11.66 -14.50
CA PHE A 164 9.96 -12.99 -14.39
C PHE A 164 11.47 -12.94 -14.69
N GLN A 165 11.86 -12.31 -15.80
CA GLN A 165 13.27 -12.16 -16.21
C GLN A 165 14.09 -11.40 -15.14
N MET A 166 13.51 -10.36 -14.56
CA MET A 166 14.12 -9.58 -13.47
C MET A 166 14.39 -10.45 -12.24
N ALA A 167 13.39 -11.21 -11.76
CA ALA A 167 13.56 -12.09 -10.62
C ALA A 167 14.62 -13.17 -10.88
N GLN A 168 14.64 -13.77 -12.08
CA GLN A 168 15.64 -14.76 -12.46
C GLN A 168 17.06 -14.16 -12.49
N ALA A 169 17.21 -12.93 -12.99
CA ALA A 169 18.49 -12.25 -13.00
C ALA A 169 19.01 -11.98 -11.58
N LEU A 170 18.16 -11.46 -10.71
CA LEU A 170 18.49 -11.26 -9.29
C LEU A 170 18.93 -12.58 -8.61
N LEU A 171 18.24 -13.68 -8.90
CA LEU A 171 18.54 -14.99 -8.33
C LEU A 171 19.84 -15.61 -8.87
N ARG A 172 20.23 -15.33 -10.12
CA ARG A 172 21.56 -15.74 -10.62
C ARG A 172 22.68 -15.05 -9.84
N GLY A 173 22.54 -13.75 -9.58
CA GLY A 173 23.52 -13.02 -8.75
C GLY A 173 23.53 -13.45 -7.29
N PHE A 174 22.34 -13.75 -6.74
CA PHE A 174 22.17 -14.12 -5.33
C PHE A 174 21.07 -15.16 -5.13
N PRO A 175 21.36 -16.48 -5.21
CA PRO A 175 20.35 -17.54 -5.09
C PRO A 175 19.54 -17.53 -3.78
N GLY A 176 20.14 -17.03 -2.70
CA GLY A 176 19.50 -16.95 -1.38
C GLY A 176 18.88 -15.60 -1.03
N LEU A 177 18.77 -14.71 -2.01
CA LEU A 177 18.34 -13.33 -1.77
C LEU A 177 16.94 -13.24 -1.17
N VAL A 178 16.76 -12.27 -0.27
CA VAL A 178 15.46 -11.71 0.07
C VAL A 178 15.18 -10.57 -0.90
N LEU A 179 14.03 -10.58 -1.54
CA LEU A 179 13.59 -9.50 -2.43
C LEU A 179 12.53 -8.64 -1.73
N LEU A 180 12.85 -7.36 -1.55
CA LEU A 180 11.88 -6.35 -1.11
C LEU A 180 11.39 -5.56 -2.32
N VAL A 181 10.11 -5.21 -2.35
CA VAL A 181 9.52 -4.42 -3.44
C VAL A 181 8.67 -3.29 -2.84
N LEU A 182 8.94 -2.07 -3.26
CA LEU A 182 8.20 -0.86 -2.93
C LEU A 182 7.50 -0.36 -4.21
N PRO A 183 6.34 0.31 -4.08
CA PRO A 183 5.41 0.25 -2.96
C PRO A 183 4.53 -0.99 -2.97
N ASP A 184 3.50 -0.99 -2.14
CA ASP A 184 2.66 -2.13 -1.80
C ASP A 184 1.76 -2.66 -2.94
N GLY A 185 2.39 -3.06 -4.02
CA GLY A 185 1.80 -3.95 -5.00
C GLY A 185 0.70 -3.35 -5.88
N PRO A 186 -0.20 -4.20 -6.38
CA PRO A 186 -1.08 -3.88 -7.50
C PRO A 186 -2.20 -2.89 -7.17
N ILE A 187 -2.32 -2.43 -5.94
CA ILE A 187 -3.34 -1.46 -5.52
C ILE A 187 -2.92 0.00 -5.77
N TYR A 188 -1.65 0.24 -6.05
CA TYR A 188 -1.09 1.59 -6.09
C TYR A 188 -1.04 2.15 -7.52
N TYR A 189 -0.52 1.38 -8.46
CA TYR A 189 -0.27 1.82 -9.83
C TYR A 189 -1.13 1.08 -10.86
N GLY A 190 -0.85 1.34 -12.14
CA GLY A 190 -1.56 0.77 -13.26
C GLY A 190 -1.45 -0.76 -13.40
N PRO A 191 -2.19 -1.35 -14.34
CA PRO A 191 -2.27 -2.80 -14.48
C PRO A 191 -0.94 -3.45 -14.86
N LEU A 192 -0.05 -2.75 -15.58
CA LEU A 192 1.26 -3.30 -15.95
C LEU A 192 2.21 -3.41 -14.77
N HIS A 193 2.07 -2.54 -13.75
CA HIS A 193 2.76 -2.71 -12.47
C HIS A 193 2.38 -4.03 -11.79
N GLY A 194 1.07 -4.32 -11.71
CA GLY A 194 0.60 -5.58 -11.15
C GLY A 194 1.11 -6.81 -11.92
N GLU A 195 1.19 -6.73 -13.26
CA GLU A 195 1.73 -7.81 -14.08
C GLU A 195 3.24 -7.98 -13.90
N LEU A 196 4.00 -6.88 -13.83
CA LEU A 196 5.44 -6.91 -13.55
C LEU A 196 5.71 -7.58 -12.19
N LEU A 197 5.01 -7.16 -11.15
CA LEU A 197 5.08 -7.76 -9.81
C LEU A 197 4.68 -9.24 -9.82
N GLY A 198 3.57 -9.59 -10.50
CA GLY A 198 3.14 -10.96 -10.69
C GLY A 198 4.21 -11.82 -11.36
N GLY A 199 4.89 -11.28 -12.37
CA GLY A 199 6.03 -11.93 -13.03
C GLY A 199 7.22 -12.15 -12.10
N MET A 200 7.58 -11.14 -11.28
CA MET A 200 8.63 -11.27 -10.27
C MET A 200 8.29 -12.40 -9.28
N MET A 201 7.05 -12.46 -8.81
CA MET A 201 6.58 -13.52 -7.93
C MET A 201 6.67 -14.91 -8.58
N GLU A 202 6.28 -15.03 -9.85
CA GLU A 202 6.43 -16.29 -10.59
C GLU A 202 7.88 -16.71 -10.73
N GLY A 203 8.79 -15.76 -10.98
CA GLY A 203 10.23 -16.03 -11.07
C GLY A 203 10.81 -16.54 -9.75
N MET A 204 10.47 -15.90 -8.64
CA MET A 204 10.84 -16.34 -7.29
C MET A 204 10.26 -17.73 -6.95
N ALA A 205 8.99 -17.95 -7.28
CA ALA A 205 8.30 -19.21 -7.04
C ALA A 205 8.84 -20.36 -7.92
N ALA A 206 9.24 -20.08 -9.16
CA ALA A 206 9.84 -21.06 -10.06
C ALA A 206 11.15 -21.61 -9.53
N ALA A 207 11.97 -20.76 -8.94
CA ALA A 207 13.22 -21.12 -8.29
C ALA A 207 13.03 -21.64 -6.86
N ASN A 208 11.82 -21.62 -6.31
CA ASN A 208 11.56 -21.86 -4.89
C ASN A 208 12.53 -21.09 -3.98
N ALA A 209 12.78 -19.81 -4.32
CA ALA A 209 13.80 -18.99 -3.69
C ALA A 209 13.60 -18.90 -2.16
N PRO A 210 14.62 -19.21 -1.34
CA PRO A 210 14.42 -19.34 0.11
C PRO A 210 14.18 -18.02 0.82
N GLY A 211 14.62 -16.90 0.23
CA GLY A 211 14.48 -15.57 0.83
C GLY A 211 13.08 -14.99 0.82
N GLY A 212 12.27 -15.34 -0.16
CA GLY A 212 10.94 -14.78 -0.37
C GLY A 212 10.94 -13.43 -1.06
N LEU A 213 9.74 -12.97 -1.43
CA LEU A 213 9.47 -11.61 -1.87
C LEU A 213 8.57 -10.94 -0.84
N HIS A 214 8.93 -9.75 -0.39
CA HIS A 214 8.18 -9.01 0.61
C HIS A 214 7.80 -7.64 0.07
N LEU A 215 6.51 -7.31 0.14
CA LEU A 215 5.98 -6.02 -0.29
C LEU A 215 6.09 -5.02 0.87
N LEU A 216 6.68 -3.88 0.60
CA LEU A 216 6.79 -2.79 1.55
C LEU A 216 5.64 -1.82 1.34
N ALA A 217 4.69 -1.80 2.27
CA ALA A 217 3.48 -1.00 2.18
C ALA A 217 3.75 0.44 2.62
N GLU A 218 3.45 1.40 1.74
CA GLU A 218 3.58 2.83 2.01
C GLU A 218 2.26 3.47 2.44
N GLN A 219 1.12 2.91 2.06
CA GLN A 219 -0.18 3.47 2.41
C GLN A 219 -0.42 3.57 3.93
N THR A 220 0.38 2.86 4.73
CA THR A 220 0.30 2.92 6.19
C THR A 220 1.15 4.02 6.83
N TYR A 221 1.94 4.78 6.07
CA TYR A 221 2.91 5.77 6.57
C TYR A 221 2.37 6.70 7.66
N THR A 222 1.26 7.36 7.39
CA THR A 222 0.65 8.34 8.30
C THR A 222 -0.70 7.86 8.87
N MET A 223 -1.02 6.58 8.68
CA MET A 223 -2.28 6.00 9.13
C MET A 223 -2.29 5.86 10.66
N THR A 224 -3.32 6.41 11.30
CA THR A 224 -3.51 6.34 12.76
C THR A 224 -4.66 5.42 13.17
N ASP A 225 -5.56 5.06 12.25
CA ASP A 225 -6.60 4.09 12.51
C ASP A 225 -6.02 2.67 12.60
N VAL A 226 -5.95 2.17 13.82
CA VAL A 226 -5.37 0.85 14.13
C VAL A 226 -6.07 -0.29 13.39
N ARG A 227 -7.41 -0.23 13.23
CA ARG A 227 -8.17 -1.28 12.54
C ARG A 227 -7.81 -1.34 11.05
N LEU A 228 -7.60 -0.18 10.42
CA LEU A 228 -7.16 -0.10 9.03
C LEU A 228 -5.74 -0.63 8.86
N ILE A 229 -4.83 -0.31 9.77
CA ILE A 229 -3.46 -0.84 9.77
C ILE A 229 -3.49 -2.37 9.89
N LEU A 230 -4.24 -2.91 10.85
CA LEU A 230 -4.35 -4.36 11.07
C LEU A 230 -4.91 -5.11 9.86
N THR A 231 -5.73 -4.48 9.05
CA THR A 231 -6.38 -5.09 7.88
C THR A 231 -5.69 -4.80 6.55
N HIS A 232 -4.76 -3.86 6.53
CA HIS A 232 -4.05 -3.46 5.29
C HIS A 232 -3.34 -4.62 4.58
N PRO A 233 -2.62 -5.55 5.25
CA PRO A 233 -2.01 -6.69 4.58
C PRO A 233 -3.03 -7.55 3.81
N LEU A 234 -4.23 -7.71 4.35
CA LEU A 234 -5.29 -8.45 3.67
C LEU A 234 -5.79 -7.71 2.41
N LYS A 235 -5.89 -6.38 2.45
CA LYS A 235 -6.23 -5.56 1.27
C LYS A 235 -5.22 -5.81 0.14
N VAL A 236 -3.93 -5.71 0.44
CA VAL A 236 -2.85 -5.95 -0.54
C VAL A 236 -2.88 -7.40 -1.05
N GLU A 237 -3.04 -8.37 -0.17
CA GLU A 237 -3.10 -9.79 -0.56
C GLU A 237 -4.28 -10.07 -1.48
N CYS A 238 -5.47 -9.55 -1.19
CA CYS A 238 -6.65 -9.72 -2.04
C CYS A 238 -6.45 -9.13 -3.44
N ALA A 239 -5.76 -7.98 -3.56
CA ALA A 239 -5.44 -7.38 -4.84
C ALA A 239 -4.37 -8.16 -5.63
N LEU A 240 -3.39 -8.73 -4.93
CA LEU A 240 -2.33 -9.54 -5.53
C LEU A 240 -2.84 -10.92 -6.00
N TRP A 241 -3.78 -11.51 -5.28
CA TRP A 241 -4.21 -12.89 -5.46
C TRP A 241 -4.63 -13.27 -6.89
N PRO A 242 -5.44 -12.47 -7.61
CA PRO A 242 -5.81 -12.76 -8.99
C PRO A 242 -4.64 -12.83 -9.97
N LEU A 243 -3.54 -12.16 -9.65
CA LEU A 243 -2.34 -12.09 -10.50
C LEU A 243 -1.43 -13.31 -10.34
N LEU A 244 -1.65 -14.15 -9.33
CA LEU A 244 -0.77 -15.27 -8.99
C LEU A 244 -1.30 -16.60 -9.50
N SER A 245 -0.41 -17.40 -10.11
CA SER A 245 -0.67 -18.81 -10.41
C SER A 245 -0.83 -19.64 -9.13
N ALA A 246 -1.32 -20.87 -9.24
CA ALA A 246 -1.43 -21.79 -8.11
C ALA A 246 -0.08 -22.06 -7.43
N ARG A 247 1.04 -22.11 -8.21
CA ARG A 247 2.41 -22.23 -7.69
C ARG A 247 2.81 -21.00 -6.90
N ALA A 248 2.64 -19.81 -7.49
CA ALA A 248 3.00 -18.56 -6.85
C ALA A 248 2.17 -18.27 -5.58
N ARG A 249 0.89 -18.67 -5.55
CA ARG A 249 0.05 -18.59 -4.34
C ARG A 249 0.56 -19.47 -3.20
N ARG A 250 1.02 -20.71 -3.49
CA ARG A 250 1.66 -21.56 -2.46
C ARG A 250 2.95 -20.91 -1.95
N TYR A 251 3.81 -20.48 -2.88
CA TYR A 251 5.06 -19.80 -2.55
C TYR A 251 4.84 -18.54 -1.70
N TRP A 252 3.82 -17.72 -2.05
CA TRP A 252 3.43 -16.54 -1.27
C TRP A 252 3.13 -16.88 0.19
N ARG A 253 2.29 -17.88 0.42
CA ARG A 253 1.92 -18.29 1.78
C ARG A 253 3.11 -18.75 2.62
N ASP A 254 4.04 -19.44 2.00
CA ASP A 254 5.16 -20.09 2.68
C ASP A 254 6.36 -19.16 2.90
N LYS A 255 6.63 -18.27 1.94
CA LYS A 255 7.90 -17.53 1.88
C LYS A 255 7.75 -16.02 1.89
N CYS A 256 6.59 -15.48 1.55
CA CYS A 256 6.39 -14.06 1.30
C CYS A 256 5.60 -13.38 2.42
N SER A 257 5.63 -12.06 2.45
CA SER A 257 4.84 -11.28 3.40
C SER A 257 4.70 -9.81 2.96
N ILE A 258 3.84 -9.10 3.65
CA ILE A 258 3.72 -7.65 3.55
C ILE A 258 4.39 -7.05 4.78
N ALA A 259 5.18 -6.00 4.56
CA ALA A 259 5.89 -5.24 5.57
C ALA A 259 5.27 -3.83 5.63
N LEU A 260 4.63 -3.50 6.74
CA LEU A 260 3.96 -2.21 6.88
C LEU A 260 4.96 -1.10 7.16
N GLY A 261 4.80 0.02 6.44
CA GLY A 261 5.61 1.23 6.55
C GLY A 261 5.05 2.23 7.55
N GLN A 262 5.95 2.97 8.17
CA GLN A 262 5.66 4.00 9.16
C GLN A 262 6.47 5.25 8.81
N TRP A 263 5.86 6.42 8.94
CA TRP A 263 6.55 7.68 8.72
C TRP A 263 6.20 8.72 9.80
N PRO A 264 6.65 8.50 11.04
CA PRO A 264 6.30 9.37 12.16
C PRO A 264 7.02 10.71 12.16
N LEU A 265 8.23 10.78 11.57
CA LEU A 265 9.06 11.98 11.50
C LEU A 265 9.31 12.35 10.05
N SER A 266 9.07 13.59 9.70
CA SER A 266 9.35 14.11 8.38
C SER A 266 10.02 15.47 8.50
N ALA A 267 10.95 15.74 7.57
CA ALA A 267 11.48 17.07 7.37
C ALA A 267 10.45 18.00 6.69
N ASP A 268 9.69 17.39 5.81
CA ASP A 268 8.61 18.00 5.06
C ASP A 268 7.33 17.40 5.64
N THR A 269 6.69 18.11 6.54
CA THR A 269 5.52 17.65 7.28
C THR A 269 4.35 17.32 6.34
N GLU A 270 4.41 16.14 5.72
CA GLU A 270 3.28 15.59 4.97
C GLU A 270 2.23 15.08 5.94
N LYS A 271 1.15 15.83 6.10
CA LYS A 271 -0.04 15.35 6.79
C LYS A 271 -1.11 15.02 5.76
N ARG A 272 -1.60 13.79 5.81
CA ARG A 272 -2.83 13.45 5.10
C ARG A 272 -4.01 13.87 5.96
N ASP A 273 -4.82 14.76 5.45
CA ASP A 273 -6.10 15.07 6.06
C ASP A 273 -6.96 13.79 6.05
N GLN A 274 -7.37 13.34 7.23
CA GLN A 274 -8.17 12.11 7.37
C GLN A 274 -9.55 12.23 6.72
N GLN A 275 -10.05 13.46 6.53
CA GLN A 275 -11.35 13.68 5.91
C GLN A 275 -11.30 13.66 4.38
N ASP A 276 -10.23 14.17 3.76
CA ASP A 276 -10.12 14.29 2.32
C ASP A 276 -8.93 13.55 1.70
N ASN A 277 -8.10 12.90 2.52
CA ASN A 277 -6.88 12.18 2.12
C ASN A 277 -5.91 13.03 1.28
N ARG A 278 -6.00 14.37 1.36
CA ARG A 278 -5.04 15.24 0.69
C ARG A 278 -3.76 15.30 1.48
N ILE A 279 -2.66 15.27 0.75
CA ILE A 279 -1.37 15.63 1.31
C ILE A 279 -1.39 17.13 1.60
N ARG A 280 -1.23 17.49 2.86
CA ARG A 280 -1.00 18.87 3.27
C ARG A 280 0.43 19.00 3.77
N TRP A 281 1.12 19.99 3.28
CA TRP A 281 2.47 20.38 3.69
C TRP A 281 2.39 21.52 4.68
N PRO A 282 2.19 21.27 5.98
CA PRO A 282 2.18 22.37 6.94
C PRO A 282 3.60 22.93 7.10
N ASN A 283 3.71 24.26 7.13
CA ASN A 283 4.97 24.97 7.30
C ASN A 283 5.57 24.89 8.72
N ASP A 284 5.00 24.07 9.61
CA ASP A 284 5.33 24.07 11.03
C ASP A 284 6.42 23.06 11.44
N LYS A 285 6.98 22.30 10.49
CA LYS A 285 8.07 21.32 10.70
C LYS A 285 7.87 20.37 11.91
N LYS A 286 6.63 20.08 12.26
CA LYS A 286 6.31 19.17 13.36
C LYS A 286 6.30 17.71 12.88
N PRO A 287 6.57 16.75 13.76
CA PRO A 287 6.39 15.33 13.45
C PRO A 287 5.02 15.03 12.87
N ASN A 288 4.95 14.08 11.91
CA ASN A 288 3.67 13.63 11.35
C ASN A 288 2.76 12.98 12.39
N MET A 289 3.35 12.40 13.41
CA MET A 289 2.66 11.71 14.50
C MET A 289 3.22 12.15 15.84
N SER A 290 2.37 12.20 16.86
CA SER A 290 2.81 12.21 18.25
C SER A 290 3.51 10.88 18.60
N VAL A 291 4.28 10.87 19.68
CA VAL A 291 4.91 9.64 20.20
C VAL A 291 3.87 8.56 20.49
N GLU A 292 2.68 8.94 21.00
CA GLU A 292 1.62 7.98 21.31
C GLU A 292 0.96 7.41 20.05
N GLU A 293 0.67 8.21 19.03
CA GLU A 293 0.18 7.73 17.74
C GLU A 293 1.18 6.76 17.11
N PHE A 294 2.46 7.10 17.09
CA PHE A 294 3.51 6.23 16.59
C PHE A 294 3.62 4.92 17.40
N ARG A 295 3.43 4.98 18.70
CA ARG A 295 3.40 3.82 19.58
C ARG A 295 2.25 2.87 19.23
N GLN A 296 1.05 3.40 19.00
CA GLN A 296 -0.13 2.66 18.58
C GLN A 296 0.09 2.05 17.18
N GLN A 297 0.58 2.84 16.24
CA GLN A 297 0.89 2.37 14.89
C GLN A 297 1.92 1.23 14.90
N THR A 298 3.01 1.39 15.68
CA THR A 298 4.05 0.37 15.80
C THR A 298 3.51 -0.94 16.35
N ALA A 299 2.63 -0.88 17.36
CA ALA A 299 1.96 -2.06 17.90
C ALA A 299 1.11 -2.76 16.84
N ALA A 300 0.31 -2.01 16.07
CA ALA A 300 -0.51 -2.55 15.00
C ALA A 300 0.33 -3.18 13.89
N CYS A 301 1.36 -2.49 13.40
CA CYS A 301 2.26 -3.02 12.38
C CYS A 301 2.89 -4.35 12.80
N ARG A 302 3.34 -4.46 14.04
CA ARG A 302 3.94 -5.68 14.58
C ARG A 302 2.98 -6.86 14.68
N MET A 303 1.70 -6.61 14.93
CA MET A 303 0.71 -7.69 15.05
C MET A 303 0.44 -8.40 13.73
N VAL A 304 0.59 -7.71 12.60
CA VAL A 304 0.22 -8.25 11.27
C VAL A 304 1.37 -8.35 10.28
N SER A 305 2.54 -7.81 10.59
CA SER A 305 3.76 -8.02 9.79
C SER A 305 4.42 -9.35 10.18
N LYS A 306 4.65 -10.25 9.21
CA LYS A 306 5.22 -11.58 9.48
C LYS A 306 6.74 -11.57 9.62
N ARG A 307 7.46 -10.87 8.74
CA ARG A 307 8.93 -10.87 8.69
C ARG A 307 9.55 -9.53 8.96
N TYR A 308 9.01 -8.49 8.34
CA TYR A 308 9.53 -7.14 8.37
C TYR A 308 8.40 -6.15 8.63
N HIS A 309 8.71 -5.05 9.31
CA HIS A 309 8.04 -3.77 9.24
C HIS A 309 9.12 -2.70 9.10
N TRP A 310 8.78 -1.51 8.66
CA TRP A 310 9.80 -0.55 8.33
C TRP A 310 9.41 0.89 8.62
N ILE A 311 10.40 1.73 8.78
CA ILE A 311 10.26 3.16 8.97
C ILE A 311 10.87 3.84 7.77
N TYR A 312 10.10 4.72 7.12
CA TYR A 312 10.63 5.65 6.15
C TYR A 312 11.23 6.85 6.88
N MET A 313 12.39 7.26 6.40
CA MET A 313 13.10 8.42 6.91
C MET A 313 13.33 9.40 5.76
N HIS A 314 12.66 10.52 5.80
CA HIS A 314 12.95 11.62 4.90
C HIS A 314 13.94 12.58 5.57
N GLY A 315 15.08 12.82 4.95
CA GLY A 315 16.18 13.57 5.55
C GLY A 315 16.81 12.88 6.78
N ALA A 316 17.54 13.63 7.58
CA ALA A 316 18.30 13.11 8.72
C ALA A 316 17.55 13.17 10.07
N ALA A 317 16.21 13.26 10.06
CA ALA A 317 15.41 13.45 11.28
C ALA A 317 15.69 12.41 12.38
N TRP A 318 15.82 11.13 12.00
CA TRP A 318 16.11 10.06 12.94
C TRP A 318 17.54 10.06 13.49
N TRP A 319 18.48 10.63 12.75
CA TRP A 319 19.88 10.68 13.16
C TRP A 319 20.12 11.79 14.16
N ASN A 320 19.38 12.89 14.03
CA ASN A 320 19.46 14.06 14.92
C ASN A 320 20.90 14.54 15.13
N LEU A 321 21.64 14.67 14.01
CA LEU A 321 23.06 14.98 14.01
C LEU A 321 23.29 16.47 14.34
N SER A 322 24.32 16.75 15.13
CA SER A 322 24.86 18.10 15.20
C SER A 322 25.52 18.48 13.86
N PRO A 323 25.71 19.78 13.57
CA PRO A 323 26.43 20.20 12.36
C PRO A 323 27.83 19.58 12.22
N GLU A 324 28.53 19.40 13.33
CA GLU A 324 29.87 18.77 13.34
C GLU A 324 29.79 17.27 13.01
N GLU A 325 28.77 16.58 13.50
CA GLU A 325 28.54 15.17 13.18
C GLU A 325 28.10 15.02 11.72
N ALA A 326 27.21 15.86 11.24
CA ALA A 326 26.77 15.83 9.84
C ALA A 326 27.94 16.03 8.86
N ALA A 327 28.91 16.87 9.21
CA ALA A 327 30.12 17.08 8.40
C ALA A 327 31.00 15.83 8.28
N ARG A 328 30.91 14.88 9.23
CA ARG A 328 31.64 13.59 9.17
C ARG A 328 31.02 12.59 8.19
N TYR A 329 29.75 12.78 7.86
CA TYR A 329 28.98 11.88 7.00
C TYR A 329 28.36 12.66 5.83
N PRO A 330 29.19 13.16 4.88
CA PRO A 330 28.72 14.00 3.78
C PRO A 330 27.69 13.23 2.93
N GLY A 331 26.66 13.95 2.48
CA GLY A 331 25.54 13.41 1.75
C GLY A 331 24.55 12.62 2.62
N SER A 332 24.54 12.83 3.93
CA SER A 332 23.54 12.28 4.86
C SER A 332 22.16 12.94 4.78
N GLY A 333 21.93 13.79 3.78
CA GLY A 333 20.70 14.57 3.62
C GLY A 333 20.81 15.97 4.20
N ASP A 334 19.83 16.81 3.89
CA ASP A 334 19.75 18.16 4.41
C ASP A 334 19.66 18.16 5.93
N SER A 335 20.25 19.19 6.54
CA SER A 335 20.13 19.42 7.98
C SER A 335 18.66 19.66 8.33
N VAL A 336 18.03 18.64 8.86
CA VAL A 336 16.68 18.75 9.40
C VAL A 336 16.80 19.37 10.79
N PRO A 337 15.95 20.35 11.15
CA PRO A 337 15.92 20.85 12.52
C PRO A 337 15.83 19.71 13.52
N PRO A 338 16.52 19.79 14.67
CA PRO A 338 16.43 18.78 15.71
C PRO A 338 14.97 18.51 16.07
N VAL A 339 14.61 17.24 16.16
CA VAL A 339 13.30 16.80 16.64
C VAL A 339 13.36 16.78 18.15
N GLU A 340 12.53 17.61 18.79
CA GLU A 340 12.32 17.50 20.23
C GLU A 340 11.85 16.10 20.59
N ASN A 341 12.36 15.53 21.68
CA ASN A 341 12.00 14.18 22.15
C ASN A 341 12.30 13.02 21.18
N ILE A 342 13.27 13.15 20.27
CA ILE A 342 13.69 12.06 19.38
C ILE A 342 13.95 10.75 20.14
N SER A 343 14.48 10.85 21.36
CA SER A 343 14.71 9.70 22.23
C SER A 343 13.44 8.89 22.54
N ASP A 344 12.27 9.54 22.57
CA ASP A 344 11.00 8.87 22.84
C ASP A 344 10.53 8.08 21.61
N TYR A 345 10.66 8.63 20.41
CA TYR A 345 10.41 7.89 19.16
C TYR A 345 11.34 6.69 19.01
N ARG A 346 12.64 6.87 19.27
CA ARG A 346 13.63 5.78 19.21
C ARG A 346 13.31 4.68 20.22
N ARG A 347 12.86 5.01 21.43
CA ARG A 347 12.44 4.03 22.45
C ARG A 347 11.21 3.22 22.05
N VAL A 348 10.26 3.81 21.34
CA VAL A 348 9.09 3.10 20.82
C VAL A 348 9.50 2.02 19.82
N SER A 349 10.45 2.31 18.93
CA SER A 349 10.91 1.38 17.90
C SER A 349 11.44 0.07 18.48
N GLY A 350 12.16 0.12 19.63
CA GLY A 350 12.84 -1.02 20.23
C GLY A 350 11.95 -1.98 21.01
N LYS A 351 10.73 -1.61 21.34
CA LYS A 351 9.91 -2.37 22.31
C LYS A 351 8.93 -3.30 21.59
N GLY A 352 8.81 -4.52 22.09
CA GLY A 352 7.85 -5.53 21.64
C GLY A 352 6.41 -5.24 22.08
N LEU A 353 5.89 -4.04 21.76
CA LEU A 353 4.53 -3.64 22.10
C LEU A 353 3.50 -4.31 21.21
N VAL A 354 2.40 -4.79 21.78
CA VAL A 354 1.18 -5.25 21.12
C VAL A 354 -0.01 -4.71 21.90
N PHE A 355 -1.18 -4.69 21.26
CA PHE A 355 -2.41 -4.34 21.98
C PHE A 355 -2.79 -5.41 22.99
N ASP A 356 -3.32 -4.98 24.13
CA ASP A 356 -4.01 -5.80 25.11
C ASP A 356 -5.52 -5.57 24.94
N ASP A 357 -6.02 -5.97 23.80
CA ASP A 357 -7.40 -5.73 23.36
C ASP A 357 -7.86 -6.92 22.50
N HIS A 358 -8.84 -7.65 22.99
CA HIS A 358 -9.34 -8.87 22.35
C HIS A 358 -9.98 -8.61 20.98
N GLU A 359 -10.63 -7.46 20.77
CA GLU A 359 -11.18 -7.12 19.46
C GLU A 359 -10.07 -6.94 18.43
N LEU A 360 -9.03 -6.17 18.77
CA LEU A 360 -7.89 -5.93 17.88
C LEU A 360 -7.08 -7.21 17.61
N GLU A 361 -6.89 -8.07 18.62
CA GLU A 361 -6.28 -9.39 18.44
C GLU A 361 -7.11 -10.25 17.47
N THR A 362 -8.42 -10.21 17.58
CA THR A 362 -9.34 -10.93 16.70
C THR A 362 -9.26 -10.40 15.26
N ILE A 363 -9.27 -9.08 15.07
CA ILE A 363 -9.13 -8.43 13.75
C ILE A 363 -7.80 -8.85 13.10
N ALA A 364 -6.70 -8.75 13.84
CA ALA A 364 -5.38 -9.14 13.36
C ALA A 364 -5.32 -10.61 12.95
N ALA A 365 -5.89 -11.49 13.78
CA ALA A 365 -5.94 -12.93 13.47
C ALA A 365 -6.77 -13.23 12.22
N MET A 366 -7.90 -12.57 12.02
CA MET A 366 -8.73 -12.71 10.82
C MET A 366 -7.99 -12.19 9.57
N ALA A 367 -7.33 -11.03 9.67
CA ALA A 367 -6.55 -10.47 8.58
C ALA A 367 -5.42 -11.41 8.15
N LEU A 368 -4.64 -11.95 9.10
CA LEU A 368 -3.56 -12.90 8.83
C LEU A 368 -4.03 -14.24 8.24
N LYS A 369 -5.29 -14.63 8.48
CA LYS A 369 -5.92 -15.83 7.92
C LYS A 369 -6.61 -15.60 6.57
N GLY A 370 -6.67 -14.36 6.08
CA GLY A 370 -7.35 -14.04 4.83
C GLY A 370 -8.89 -14.03 4.92
N GLU A 371 -9.46 -13.82 6.10
CA GLU A 371 -10.91 -13.92 6.36
C GLU A 371 -11.67 -12.62 5.98
N ALA A 372 -11.48 -12.10 4.75
CA ALA A 372 -12.04 -10.83 4.28
C ALA A 372 -13.55 -10.68 4.48
N ALA A 373 -14.32 -11.70 4.10
CA ALA A 373 -15.78 -11.66 4.24
C ALA A 373 -16.24 -11.60 5.71
N ARG A 374 -15.47 -12.20 6.61
CA ARG A 374 -15.75 -12.17 8.05
C ARG A 374 -15.43 -10.81 8.65
N LEU A 375 -14.32 -10.20 8.22
CA LEU A 375 -13.96 -8.84 8.61
C LEU A 375 -14.99 -7.81 8.11
N ASN A 376 -15.43 -7.90 6.86
CA ASN A 376 -16.48 -7.01 6.33
C ASN A 376 -17.76 -7.10 7.19
N ARG A 377 -18.18 -8.31 7.60
CA ARG A 377 -19.32 -8.46 8.51
C ARG A 377 -19.05 -7.88 9.90
N LEU A 378 -17.84 -8.08 10.44
CA LEU A 378 -17.44 -7.53 11.73
C LEU A 378 -17.48 -6.00 11.74
N PHE A 379 -17.21 -5.35 10.62
CA PHE A 379 -17.27 -3.89 10.50
C PHE A 379 -18.65 -3.36 10.09
N GLY A 380 -19.61 -4.23 9.77
CA GLY A 380 -20.93 -3.83 9.28
C GLY A 380 -20.90 -3.31 7.83
N ALA A 381 -19.90 -3.72 7.06
CA ALA A 381 -19.78 -3.32 5.66
C ALA A 381 -20.77 -4.04 4.76
N VAL A 382 -21.22 -3.37 3.72
CA VAL A 382 -22.08 -3.97 2.68
C VAL A 382 -21.24 -4.96 1.87
N PRO A 383 -21.64 -6.25 1.78
CA PRO A 383 -20.78 -7.29 1.20
C PRO A 383 -20.76 -7.28 -0.34
N GLU A 384 -21.83 -6.85 -0.98
CA GLU A 384 -21.99 -6.89 -2.44
C GLU A 384 -22.86 -5.74 -2.92
N TRP A 385 -22.58 -5.24 -4.12
CA TRP A 385 -23.29 -4.16 -4.77
C TRP A 385 -23.61 -4.47 -6.22
N TRP A 386 -24.79 -4.07 -6.67
CA TRP A 386 -25.01 -3.84 -8.09
C TRP A 386 -24.34 -2.53 -8.47
N VAL A 387 -23.50 -2.52 -9.50
CA VAL A 387 -22.83 -1.32 -10.00
C VAL A 387 -23.15 -1.09 -11.47
N ILE A 388 -23.30 0.17 -11.87
CA ILE A 388 -23.55 0.56 -13.26
C ILE A 388 -22.81 1.86 -13.60
N GLY A 389 -22.23 1.89 -14.78
CA GLY A 389 -21.49 3.02 -15.34
C GLY A 389 -20.54 2.51 -16.44
N PRO A 390 -19.67 3.38 -16.99
CA PRO A 390 -19.51 4.78 -16.64
C PRO A 390 -20.54 5.70 -17.32
N PHE A 391 -21.07 6.66 -16.58
CA PHE A 391 -21.78 7.81 -17.10
C PHE A 391 -20.84 8.99 -17.25
N ASP A 392 -21.24 10.04 -17.98
CA ASP A 392 -20.40 11.20 -18.20
C ASP A 392 -20.27 12.08 -16.95
N ASN A 393 -19.05 12.52 -16.63
CA ASN A 393 -18.76 13.50 -15.59
C ASN A 393 -17.83 14.61 -16.12
N ALA A 394 -17.84 14.88 -17.42
CA ALA A 394 -17.00 15.92 -18.01
C ALA A 394 -17.13 17.23 -17.23
N ASP A 395 -16.02 17.84 -16.87
CA ASP A 395 -15.91 19.08 -16.08
C ASP A 395 -16.65 19.03 -14.72
N GLY A 396 -16.86 17.83 -14.13
CA GLY A 396 -17.60 17.65 -12.88
C GLY A 396 -19.13 17.77 -13.02
N LYS A 397 -19.66 17.94 -14.22
CA LYS A 397 -21.10 18.16 -14.48
C LYS A 397 -21.95 16.94 -14.10
N GLY A 398 -21.37 15.73 -14.18
CA GLY A 398 -22.03 14.48 -13.82
C GLY A 398 -22.54 14.45 -12.38
N PHE A 399 -21.87 15.15 -11.46
CA PHE A 399 -22.31 15.23 -10.05
C PHE A 399 -23.72 15.80 -9.91
N ARG A 400 -24.08 16.83 -10.71
CA ARG A 400 -25.39 17.46 -10.70
C ARG A 400 -26.36 16.89 -11.74
N ALA A 401 -25.86 16.13 -12.72
CA ALA A 401 -26.69 15.50 -13.73
C ALA A 401 -27.51 14.35 -13.13
N VAL A 402 -28.76 14.22 -13.55
CA VAL A 402 -29.65 13.13 -13.15
C VAL A 402 -29.61 12.04 -14.20
N TYR A 403 -29.06 10.89 -13.84
CA TYR A 403 -29.03 9.70 -14.68
C TYR A 403 -30.17 8.73 -14.35
N PRO A 404 -30.47 7.77 -15.23
CA PRO A 404 -31.63 6.88 -15.05
C PRO A 404 -31.69 6.13 -13.72
N PRO A 405 -30.56 5.66 -13.10
CA PRO A 405 -30.61 4.99 -11.79
C PRO A 405 -31.20 5.83 -10.66
N GLU A 406 -31.11 7.16 -10.71
CA GLU A 406 -31.69 8.04 -9.69
C GLU A 406 -33.22 8.07 -9.76
N ARG A 407 -33.81 7.82 -10.95
CA ARG A 407 -35.25 7.79 -11.15
C ARG A 407 -35.82 6.42 -10.79
N ARG A 408 -35.13 5.34 -11.16
CA ARG A 408 -35.53 3.97 -10.90
C ARG A 408 -34.33 3.02 -10.96
N ILE A 409 -34.21 2.19 -9.97
CA ILE A 409 -33.26 1.05 -9.99
C ILE A 409 -33.93 -0.10 -10.76
N ASP A 410 -33.58 -0.25 -12.02
CA ASP A 410 -34.03 -1.35 -12.89
C ASP A 410 -32.80 -2.17 -13.31
N LEU A 411 -32.61 -3.31 -12.64
CA LEU A 411 -31.42 -4.15 -12.83
C LEU A 411 -31.33 -4.79 -14.22
N ASN A 412 -32.46 -4.88 -14.94
CA ASN A 412 -32.53 -5.48 -16.28
C ASN A 412 -32.32 -4.45 -17.40
N ALA A 413 -32.45 -3.16 -17.09
CA ALA A 413 -32.33 -2.10 -18.08
C ALA A 413 -30.90 -1.89 -18.56
N ALA A 414 -30.76 -1.58 -19.85
CA ALA A 414 -29.56 -0.99 -20.41
C ALA A 414 -29.75 0.52 -20.53
N HIS A 415 -28.71 1.27 -20.19
CA HIS A 415 -28.73 2.73 -20.28
C HIS A 415 -27.61 3.24 -21.17
N ARG A 416 -27.75 4.47 -21.69
CA ARG A 416 -26.69 5.13 -22.43
C ARG A 416 -25.62 5.62 -21.43
N GLY A 417 -24.45 5.03 -21.46
CA GLY A 417 -23.28 5.49 -20.73
C GLY A 417 -22.42 6.45 -21.54
N LYS A 418 -21.26 6.85 -20.99
CA LYS A 418 -20.30 7.78 -21.62
C LYS A 418 -19.71 7.23 -22.91
N PHE A 419 -19.38 5.95 -22.94
CA PHE A 419 -18.68 5.30 -24.06
C PHE A 419 -19.53 4.25 -24.79
N GLY A 420 -20.79 4.12 -24.46
CA GLY A 420 -21.70 3.14 -25.03
C GLY A 420 -22.74 2.67 -24.05
N PRO A 421 -23.50 1.62 -24.38
CA PRO A 421 -24.52 1.08 -23.47
C PRO A 421 -23.89 0.45 -22.23
N VAL A 422 -24.48 0.75 -21.06
CA VAL A 422 -24.07 0.21 -19.74
C VAL A 422 -25.21 -0.60 -19.12
N ARG A 423 -24.84 -1.64 -18.37
CA ARG A 423 -25.77 -2.50 -17.64
C ARG A 423 -25.30 -2.70 -16.21
N TRP A 424 -26.23 -2.99 -15.32
CA TRP A 424 -25.92 -3.39 -13.95
C TRP A 424 -25.12 -4.69 -13.93
N ARG A 425 -24.13 -4.73 -13.06
CA ARG A 425 -23.34 -5.94 -12.76
C ARG A 425 -23.07 -6.05 -11.27
N LEU A 426 -22.93 -7.28 -10.79
CA LEU A 426 -22.66 -7.53 -9.38
C LEU A 426 -21.17 -7.42 -9.08
N GLU A 427 -20.82 -6.67 -8.03
CA GLU A 427 -19.47 -6.52 -7.53
C GLU A 427 -19.40 -6.86 -6.05
N LYS A 428 -18.40 -7.63 -5.66
CA LYS A 428 -18.11 -7.94 -4.26
C LYS A 428 -17.29 -6.84 -3.64
N SER A 429 -17.63 -6.49 -2.42
CA SER A 429 -16.85 -5.55 -1.63
C SER A 429 -15.57 -6.20 -1.12
N GLY A 430 -14.46 -5.50 -1.28
CA GLY A 430 -13.15 -5.91 -0.79
C GLY A 430 -12.92 -5.57 0.69
N PRO A 431 -11.84 -6.09 1.30
CA PRO A 431 -11.38 -5.63 2.60
C PRO A 431 -10.73 -4.24 2.48
N PRO A 432 -10.61 -3.49 3.59
CA PRO A 432 -10.92 -3.91 4.96
C PRO A 432 -12.36 -3.65 5.39
N VAL A 433 -13.06 -2.72 4.77
CA VAL A 433 -14.37 -2.24 5.20
C VAL A 433 -15.33 -2.08 4.02
N GLY A 434 -15.38 -3.07 3.17
CA GLY A 434 -16.35 -3.10 2.07
C GLY A 434 -15.97 -2.17 0.90
N GLU A 435 -14.70 -2.06 0.56
CA GLU A 435 -14.24 -1.24 -0.57
C GLU A 435 -14.76 -1.78 -1.91
N VAL A 436 -15.31 -0.89 -2.73
CA VAL A 436 -15.70 -1.15 -4.13
C VAL A 436 -14.81 -0.33 -5.04
N ASN A 437 -13.94 -1.00 -5.78
CA ASN A 437 -13.06 -0.37 -6.76
C ASN A 437 -13.79 -0.24 -8.11
N LEU A 438 -14.40 0.92 -8.35
CA LEU A 438 -15.14 1.21 -9.57
C LEU A 438 -14.23 1.36 -10.80
N ARG A 439 -12.98 1.76 -10.60
CA ARG A 439 -11.99 1.87 -11.68
C ARG A 439 -11.72 0.51 -12.32
N SER A 440 -11.53 -0.53 -11.53
CA SER A 440 -11.36 -1.90 -12.04
C SER A 440 -12.69 -2.51 -12.49
N ALA A 441 -13.76 -2.16 -11.80
CA ALA A 441 -15.09 -2.69 -12.06
C ALA A 441 -15.71 -2.15 -13.35
N LEU A 442 -15.59 -0.88 -13.69
CA LEU A 442 -16.37 -0.23 -14.74
C LEU A 442 -15.51 0.45 -15.81
N SER A 443 -14.59 1.34 -15.44
CA SER A 443 -13.79 2.11 -16.39
C SER A 443 -12.56 2.72 -15.74
N ARG A 444 -11.45 2.74 -16.46
CA ARG A 444 -10.21 3.45 -16.07
C ARG A 444 -10.17 4.89 -16.58
N GLN A 445 -11.11 5.25 -17.46
CA GLN A 445 -11.16 6.58 -18.04
C GLN A 445 -11.55 7.63 -17.01
N PRO A 446 -10.97 8.84 -17.10
CA PRO A 446 -11.29 9.94 -16.20
C PRO A 446 -12.65 10.57 -16.47
N TRP A 447 -13.08 11.42 -15.55
CA TRP A 447 -14.30 12.21 -15.68
C TRP A 447 -15.55 11.36 -15.89
N VAL A 448 -15.74 10.39 -15.04
CA VAL A 448 -16.85 9.44 -15.09
C VAL A 448 -17.66 9.41 -13.80
N ALA A 449 -18.88 8.92 -13.88
CA ALA A 449 -19.76 8.69 -12.75
C ALA A 449 -20.33 7.27 -12.78
N ALA A 450 -20.56 6.69 -11.61
CA ALA A 450 -21.24 5.40 -11.47
C ALA A 450 -22.30 5.44 -10.38
N TYR A 451 -23.15 4.42 -10.40
CA TYR A 451 -24.08 4.13 -9.33
C TYR A 451 -23.82 2.75 -8.77
N ALA A 452 -24.03 2.63 -7.46
CA ALA A 452 -24.04 1.37 -6.75
C ALA A 452 -25.35 1.21 -5.98
N ALA A 453 -25.96 0.02 -6.03
CA ALA A 453 -27.24 -0.25 -5.38
C ALA A 453 -27.19 -1.55 -4.58
N CYS A 454 -27.78 -1.55 -3.39
CA CYS A 454 -28.10 -2.72 -2.60
C CYS A 454 -29.41 -2.46 -1.82
N TRP A 455 -29.90 -3.50 -1.15
CA TRP A 455 -31.05 -3.38 -0.24
C TRP A 455 -30.61 -3.77 1.15
N VAL A 456 -31.06 -3.00 2.14
CA VAL A 456 -30.92 -3.34 3.55
C VAL A 456 -32.29 -3.71 4.11
N THR A 457 -32.38 -4.87 4.75
CA THR A 457 -33.60 -5.29 5.45
C THR A 457 -33.39 -5.09 6.93
N SER A 458 -34.32 -4.41 7.58
CA SER A 458 -34.35 -4.22 9.03
C SER A 458 -35.59 -4.91 9.61
N ASP A 459 -35.45 -5.62 10.74
CA ASP A 459 -36.58 -6.29 11.42
C ASP A 459 -37.52 -5.31 12.12
N ARG A 460 -37.04 -4.08 12.38
CA ARG A 460 -37.76 -3.00 13.06
C ARG A 460 -37.28 -1.62 12.60
N PRO A 461 -38.04 -0.56 12.83
CA PRO A 461 -37.54 0.79 12.65
C PRO A 461 -36.34 1.06 13.58
N GLN A 462 -35.26 1.66 13.07
CA GLN A 462 -34.08 2.01 13.87
C GLN A 462 -33.29 3.18 13.28
N ASN A 463 -32.65 3.94 14.17
CA ASN A 463 -31.74 5.01 13.81
C ASN A 463 -30.32 4.44 13.77
N LEU A 464 -29.64 4.66 12.67
CA LEU A 464 -28.32 4.13 12.37
C LEU A 464 -27.44 5.21 11.77
N GLN A 465 -26.20 4.89 11.50
CA GLN A 465 -25.26 5.73 10.74
C GLN A 465 -24.76 4.98 9.52
N ILE A 466 -24.85 5.63 8.36
CA ILE A 466 -24.05 5.29 7.21
C ILE A 466 -22.68 5.92 7.43
N ARG A 467 -21.63 5.08 7.44
CA ARG A 467 -20.23 5.51 7.44
C ARG A 467 -19.66 5.25 6.06
N LEU A 468 -19.22 6.31 5.41
CA LEU A 468 -18.95 6.36 3.98
C LEU A 468 -17.57 6.94 3.71
N GLY A 469 -16.86 6.40 2.73
CA GLY A 469 -15.71 7.00 2.09
C GLY A 469 -15.90 7.01 0.58
N SER A 470 -15.34 7.99 -0.12
CA SER A 470 -15.43 8.07 -1.58
C SER A 470 -14.20 8.72 -2.20
N ASP A 471 -13.95 8.36 -3.44
CA ASP A 471 -13.00 8.98 -4.36
C ASP A 471 -13.77 9.22 -5.67
N ASP A 472 -14.21 10.43 -6.05
CA ASP A 472 -14.22 11.73 -5.38
C ASP A 472 -15.59 12.05 -4.78
N ASP A 473 -16.44 12.83 -5.56
CA ASP A 473 -17.76 13.32 -5.17
C ASP A 473 -18.76 12.19 -4.93
N VAL A 474 -19.66 12.37 -3.97
CA VAL A 474 -20.61 11.32 -3.59
C VAL A 474 -22.02 11.85 -3.32
N VAL A 475 -23.02 11.07 -3.71
CA VAL A 475 -24.42 11.27 -3.32
C VAL A 475 -25.00 9.94 -2.85
N VAL A 476 -25.78 9.96 -1.77
CA VAL A 476 -26.40 8.75 -1.19
C VAL A 476 -27.91 8.96 -1.01
N TRP A 477 -28.67 7.96 -1.44
CA TRP A 477 -30.11 7.86 -1.19
C TRP A 477 -30.44 6.63 -0.36
N VAL A 478 -31.36 6.77 0.58
CA VAL A 478 -31.97 5.69 1.36
C VAL A 478 -33.48 5.70 1.06
N GLY A 479 -33.98 4.64 0.45
CA GLY A 479 -35.30 4.69 -0.19
C GLY A 479 -35.33 5.69 -1.34
N SER A 480 -36.29 6.59 -1.30
CA SER A 480 -36.39 7.69 -2.26
C SER A 480 -35.78 9.01 -1.77
N ARG A 481 -35.24 9.03 -0.55
CA ARG A 481 -34.71 10.23 0.08
C ARG A 481 -33.20 10.35 -0.13
N GLU A 482 -32.75 11.49 -0.67
CA GLU A 482 -31.34 11.87 -0.63
C GLU A 482 -30.97 12.19 0.82
N VAL A 483 -29.99 11.47 1.38
CA VAL A 483 -29.53 11.61 2.77
C VAL A 483 -28.17 12.27 2.88
N TRP A 484 -27.37 12.23 1.80
CA TRP A 484 -26.05 12.83 1.77
C TRP A 484 -25.68 13.28 0.36
N ARG A 485 -25.01 14.42 0.28
CA ARG A 485 -24.44 14.97 -0.94
C ARG A 485 -23.17 15.75 -0.61
N LYS A 486 -22.06 15.38 -1.24
CA LYS A 486 -20.78 16.06 -1.02
C LYS A 486 -20.01 16.17 -2.34
N GLU A 487 -19.74 17.41 -2.73
CA GLU A 487 -18.84 17.72 -3.85
C GLU A 487 -17.44 17.94 -3.27
N VAL A 488 -16.51 17.04 -3.58
CA VAL A 488 -15.18 17.02 -2.97
C VAL A 488 -14.17 16.30 -3.85
N LEU A 489 -12.95 16.84 -3.95
CA LEU A 489 -11.81 16.14 -4.54
C LEU A 489 -11.02 15.49 -3.42
N ARG A 490 -11.02 14.16 -3.36
CA ARG A 490 -10.33 13.41 -2.28
C ARG A 490 -10.00 11.98 -2.68
N GLY A 491 -8.97 11.41 -2.04
CA GLY A 491 -8.74 9.97 -2.08
C GLY A 491 -9.65 9.21 -1.12
N LEU A 492 -9.87 7.93 -1.40
CA LEU A 492 -10.73 7.06 -0.61
C LEU A 492 -10.10 6.68 0.74
N LEU A 493 -10.78 7.05 1.83
CA LEU A 493 -10.58 6.50 3.17
C LEU A 493 -11.93 6.05 3.75
N PRO A 494 -11.97 4.99 4.56
CA PRO A 494 -13.19 4.64 5.27
C PRO A 494 -13.63 5.74 6.24
N ASP A 495 -14.95 5.83 6.48
CA ASP A 495 -15.57 6.68 7.50
C ASP A 495 -15.29 8.20 7.35
N GLN A 496 -14.98 8.67 6.14
CA GLN A 496 -14.78 10.11 5.87
C GLN A 496 -16.04 10.94 6.10
N ASP A 497 -17.22 10.33 5.93
CA ASP A 497 -18.51 10.93 6.18
C ASP A 497 -19.35 10.02 7.09
N ILE A 498 -19.99 10.60 8.10
CA ILE A 498 -20.88 9.91 9.03
C ILE A 498 -22.26 10.52 8.91
N VAL A 499 -23.21 9.77 8.37
CA VAL A 499 -24.54 10.25 7.98
C VAL A 499 -25.61 9.55 8.82
N PRO A 500 -26.29 10.25 9.72
CA PRO A 500 -27.43 9.68 10.46
C PRO A 500 -28.58 9.33 9.49
N VAL A 501 -29.13 8.13 9.63
CA VAL A 501 -30.26 7.64 8.82
C VAL A 501 -31.27 6.90 9.67
N SER A 502 -32.54 7.04 9.33
CA SER A 502 -33.61 6.23 9.92
C SER A 502 -34.06 5.18 8.90
N LEU A 503 -33.93 3.92 9.27
CA LEU A 503 -34.42 2.79 8.46
C LEU A 503 -35.79 2.35 8.98
N PRO A 504 -36.79 2.20 8.09
CA PRO A 504 -38.07 1.56 8.47
C PRO A 504 -37.86 0.05 8.63
N ALA A 505 -38.84 -0.64 9.19
CA ALA A 505 -38.90 -2.09 9.09
C ALA A 505 -39.11 -2.54 7.64
N GLY A 506 -38.53 -3.66 7.26
CA GLY A 506 -38.59 -4.19 5.92
C GLY A 506 -37.37 -3.83 5.06
N ALA A 507 -37.49 -4.02 3.75
CA ALA A 507 -36.39 -3.82 2.81
C ALA A 507 -36.38 -2.38 2.28
N THR A 508 -35.24 -1.72 2.36
CA THR A 508 -35.01 -0.35 1.90
C THR A 508 -33.85 -0.35 0.92
N PRO A 509 -34.00 0.20 -0.31
CA PRO A 509 -32.90 0.36 -1.23
C PRO A 509 -31.92 1.44 -0.74
N ILE A 510 -30.64 1.19 -0.94
CA ILE A 510 -29.58 2.18 -0.82
C ILE A 510 -28.98 2.37 -2.21
N LEU A 511 -28.91 3.61 -2.66
CA LEU A 511 -28.27 4.00 -3.92
C LEU A 511 -27.12 4.96 -3.60
N VAL A 512 -25.97 4.70 -4.16
CA VAL A 512 -24.79 5.55 -4.05
C VAL A 512 -24.37 5.98 -5.46
N LYS A 513 -24.13 7.25 -5.66
CA LYS A 513 -23.50 7.81 -6.86
C LYS A 513 -22.10 8.24 -6.49
N VAL A 514 -21.11 7.84 -7.28
CA VAL A 514 -19.72 8.25 -7.10
C VAL A 514 -19.21 8.84 -8.40
N CYS A 515 -18.74 10.08 -8.35
CA CYS A 515 -18.16 10.76 -9.48
C CYS A 515 -16.64 10.82 -9.31
N GLN A 516 -15.92 10.60 -10.38
CA GLN A 516 -14.49 10.59 -10.43
C GLN A 516 -14.01 11.66 -11.42
N ARG A 517 -12.92 12.33 -11.09
CA ARG A 517 -12.26 13.32 -11.97
C ARG A 517 -11.00 12.71 -12.57
N LEU A 518 -10.00 12.39 -11.76
CA LEU A 518 -8.73 11.81 -12.18
C LEU A 518 -8.26 10.76 -11.15
N GLY A 519 -7.49 9.77 -11.56
CA GLY A 519 -6.83 8.84 -10.67
C GLY A 519 -7.67 7.63 -10.26
N ALA A 520 -7.74 7.35 -8.96
CA ALA A 520 -8.50 6.25 -8.40
C ALA A 520 -10.01 6.53 -8.45
N TRP A 521 -10.83 5.52 -8.28
CA TRP A 521 -12.29 5.64 -8.30
C TRP A 521 -12.92 4.51 -7.51
N GLY A 522 -13.59 4.85 -6.44
CA GLY A 522 -14.18 3.85 -5.57
C GLY A 522 -14.92 4.44 -4.37
N PHE A 523 -15.47 3.58 -3.56
CA PHE A 523 -16.11 3.95 -2.31
C PHE A 523 -16.08 2.81 -1.30
N THR A 524 -16.28 3.14 -0.02
CA THR A 524 -16.61 2.20 1.06
C THR A 524 -17.91 2.60 1.70
N MET A 525 -18.70 1.64 2.17
CA MET A 525 -19.87 1.94 2.98
C MET A 525 -20.11 0.84 4.00
N ARG A 526 -20.40 1.26 5.23
CA ARG A 526 -20.83 0.40 6.32
C ARG A 526 -21.99 1.01 7.10
N LEU A 527 -22.79 0.14 7.71
CA LEU A 527 -23.93 0.54 8.52
C LEU A 527 -23.65 0.24 9.98
N THR A 528 -23.73 1.25 10.85
CA THR A 528 -23.37 1.15 12.25
C THR A 528 -24.45 1.78 13.14
N ASP A 529 -24.37 1.49 14.45
CA ASP A 529 -25.02 2.30 15.46
C ASP A 529 -24.28 3.64 15.69
N GLU A 530 -24.76 4.45 16.61
CA GLU A 530 -24.16 5.75 16.95
C GLU A 530 -22.75 5.62 17.57
N ALA A 531 -22.45 4.50 18.20
CA ALA A 531 -21.12 4.20 18.75
C ALA A 531 -20.13 3.66 17.69
N GLY A 532 -20.57 3.53 16.41
CA GLY A 532 -19.75 3.02 15.32
C GLY A 532 -19.63 1.49 15.31
N GLN A 533 -20.40 0.78 16.15
CA GLN A 533 -20.47 -0.68 16.11
C GLN A 533 -21.37 -1.15 14.96
N PRO A 534 -21.13 -2.33 14.37
CA PRO A 534 -21.96 -2.87 13.31
C PRO A 534 -23.45 -2.84 13.68
N ALA A 535 -24.27 -2.37 12.75
CA ALA A 535 -25.71 -2.35 12.96
C ALA A 535 -26.24 -3.78 13.22
N ARG A 536 -27.07 -3.92 14.25
CA ARG A 536 -27.70 -5.20 14.61
C ARG A 536 -29.08 -5.30 13.97
N ASN A 537 -29.55 -6.51 13.73
CA ASN A 537 -30.88 -6.80 13.18
C ASN A 537 -31.10 -6.18 11.78
N VAL A 538 -30.01 -6.10 11.00
CA VAL A 538 -30.03 -5.73 9.59
C VAL A 538 -29.38 -6.80 8.74
N ALA A 539 -29.85 -6.96 7.53
CA ALA A 539 -29.24 -7.84 6.54
C ALA A 539 -29.14 -7.10 5.20
N PHE A 540 -28.01 -7.28 4.52
CA PHE A 540 -27.82 -6.75 3.17
C PHE A 540 -28.19 -7.78 2.13
N THR A 541 -28.79 -7.37 1.03
CA THR A 541 -29.11 -8.22 -0.11
C THR A 541 -28.98 -7.46 -1.42
N THR A 542 -28.63 -8.18 -2.46
CA THR A 542 -28.63 -7.69 -3.85
C THR A 542 -29.92 -8.09 -4.60
N LYS A 543 -30.86 -8.79 -3.92
CA LYS A 543 -32.17 -9.10 -4.48
C LYS A 543 -33.16 -8.00 -4.14
N PRO A 544 -33.79 -7.35 -5.14
CA PRO A 544 -34.88 -6.43 -4.89
C PRO A 544 -35.99 -7.12 -4.08
N PRO A 545 -36.70 -6.41 -3.20
CA PRO A 545 -37.91 -6.95 -2.59
C PRO A 545 -38.92 -7.33 -3.67
N SER A 546 -39.61 -8.44 -3.47
CA SER A 546 -40.68 -8.93 -4.36
C SER A 546 -41.90 -7.99 -4.36
#